data_c37779972a1db133d1f4dfb8aadd45b2
#
_entry.id   c37779972a1db133d1f4dfb8aadd45b2
#
_cell.length_a   1.000
_cell.length_b   1.000
_cell.length_c   1.000
_cell.angle_alpha   90.00
_cell.angle_beta   90.00
_cell.angle_gamma   90.00
#
_symmetry.space_group_name_H-M   'P 1'
#
loop_
_entity.id
_entity.type
_entity.pdbx_description
1 polymer ?
#
loop_
_entity_poly.entity_id
_entity_poly.type
_entity_poly.pdbx_seq_one_letter_code
_entity_poly.pdbx_strand_id
1 'polypeptide(L)'
;MNILSLGEKIKKLRKEKNMTLKELAGDRITAAQISHIERDKSHTSQELLEYLAYQLDVSVDYLLETKEMQSKKLTDNLILQSEILIKCNDLEKAEDQLNEVIKICDEHNVLDNYGICNFLLGDINLKKNKYSEAVMSYEKALYYFIKNNDKEKIFECYLNMGKIYMKEEFYKGAILQFNFAETLLNKIQIDDLDIHKDLYSRISYCYIKIDKNEKSLYYINKIEEIDTKNNQEEELNTLMLKANNLLNMGQFERSKEYFKKILEILDKDKNKTELSSIYLTISEIYKNMGNLDKVLEYSQRVYDIKKNDDDEYMMRSLFGIIETYIANYDYDMAKKYCKIALASSIKNKNKLNEYKILKYYSDMHKVQQENAIAIEYLHKCINIISELNDKKILADLYINLGELYSEISKEKELEYYQKGVRMYKNLDII
;
A
#
# COMPACT_ATOMS: atom_id res chain seq x y z
N MET A 1 6.07 -33.97 -16.40
CA MET A 1 6.79 -35.17 -15.85
C MET A 1 5.73 -36.07 -15.23
N ASN A 2 5.71 -37.38 -15.52
CA ASN A 2 4.71 -38.26 -14.91
C ASN A 2 5.25 -38.76 -13.56
N ILE A 3 4.48 -38.57 -12.51
CA ILE A 3 4.77 -39.07 -11.16
C ILE A 3 4.41 -40.57 -11.13
N LEU A 4 5.40 -41.42 -10.93
CA LEU A 4 5.26 -42.84 -11.11
C LEU A 4 5.61 -43.59 -9.82
N SER A 5 4.86 -44.67 -9.54
CA SER A 5 5.27 -45.63 -8.50
C SER A 5 6.50 -46.45 -8.93
N LEU A 6 7.06 -47.22 -8.01
CA LEU A 6 8.18 -48.14 -8.31
C LEU A 6 7.81 -49.09 -9.46
N GLY A 7 6.63 -49.73 -9.36
CA GLY A 7 6.17 -50.65 -10.41
C GLY A 7 5.92 -49.97 -11.75
N GLU A 8 5.33 -48.77 -11.72
CA GLU A 8 5.11 -47.98 -12.93
C GLU A 8 6.42 -47.55 -13.60
N LYS A 9 7.46 -47.16 -12.84
CA LYS A 9 8.80 -46.88 -13.33
C LYS A 9 9.43 -48.08 -14.00
N ILE A 10 9.45 -49.23 -13.31
CA ILE A 10 9.99 -50.48 -13.84
C ILE A 10 9.29 -50.82 -15.14
N LYS A 11 7.97 -50.81 -15.16
CA LYS A 11 7.16 -51.09 -16.34
C LYS A 11 7.45 -50.15 -17.50
N LYS A 12 7.60 -48.86 -17.23
CA LYS A 12 7.90 -47.83 -18.24
C LYS A 12 9.29 -48.08 -18.85
N LEU A 13 10.32 -48.21 -18.01
CA LEU A 13 11.70 -48.45 -18.44
C LEU A 13 11.84 -49.74 -19.22
N ARG A 14 11.22 -50.81 -18.74
CA ARG A 14 11.23 -52.08 -19.45
C ARG A 14 10.64 -51.95 -20.87
N LYS A 15 9.50 -51.25 -20.99
CA LYS A 15 8.86 -51.01 -22.30
C LYS A 15 9.72 -50.11 -23.21
N GLU A 16 10.35 -49.09 -22.67
CA GLU A 16 11.27 -48.21 -23.40
C GLU A 16 12.47 -48.97 -23.97
N LYS A 17 12.96 -50.01 -23.21
CA LYS A 17 14.01 -50.90 -23.69
C LYS A 17 13.50 -52.10 -24.52
N ASN A 18 12.20 -52.16 -24.84
CA ASN A 18 11.55 -53.24 -25.59
C ASN A 18 11.75 -54.64 -24.96
N MET A 19 11.95 -54.71 -23.65
CA MET A 19 12.18 -55.97 -22.94
C MET A 19 10.84 -56.65 -22.62
N THR A 20 10.82 -57.98 -22.72
CA THR A 20 9.73 -58.82 -22.20
C THR A 20 9.86 -58.96 -20.67
N LEU A 21 8.78 -59.43 -20.01
CA LEU A 21 8.82 -59.74 -18.56
C LEU A 21 9.86 -60.80 -18.24
N LYS A 22 10.04 -61.77 -19.16
CA LYS A 22 11.00 -62.87 -18.99
C LYS A 22 12.44 -62.39 -19.13
N GLU A 23 12.73 -61.49 -20.06
CA GLU A 23 14.04 -60.91 -20.24
C GLU A 23 14.47 -60.06 -19.05
N LEU A 24 13.57 -59.25 -18.50
CA LEU A 24 13.84 -58.45 -17.30
C LEU A 24 14.02 -59.35 -16.06
N ALA A 25 13.25 -60.46 -15.96
CA ALA A 25 13.37 -61.38 -14.85
C ALA A 25 14.71 -62.13 -14.80
N GLY A 26 15.27 -62.44 -15.97
CA GLY A 26 16.49 -63.26 -16.10
C GLY A 26 16.40 -64.57 -15.36
N ASP A 27 17.51 -64.97 -14.74
CA ASP A 27 17.57 -66.19 -13.91
C ASP A 27 17.33 -65.91 -12.42
N ARG A 28 17.07 -64.67 -12.05
CA ARG A 28 16.93 -64.24 -10.63
C ARG A 28 15.53 -64.42 -10.07
N ILE A 29 14.47 -64.14 -10.88
CA ILE A 29 13.07 -64.20 -10.47
C ILE A 29 12.19 -64.70 -11.63
N THR A 30 10.91 -64.88 -11.38
CA THR A 30 9.96 -65.28 -12.42
C THR A 30 9.31 -64.08 -13.13
N ALA A 31 8.90 -64.25 -14.37
CA ALA A 31 8.12 -63.23 -15.11
C ALA A 31 6.85 -62.82 -14.37
N ALA A 32 6.24 -63.75 -13.63
CA ALA A 32 5.08 -63.47 -12.78
C ALA A 32 5.42 -62.51 -11.64
N GLN A 33 6.59 -62.67 -10.99
CA GLN A 33 7.06 -61.75 -9.94
C GLN A 33 7.33 -60.37 -10.48
N ILE A 34 7.94 -60.21 -11.66
CA ILE A 34 8.09 -58.88 -12.32
C ILE A 34 6.71 -58.27 -12.57
N SER A 35 5.73 -59.05 -13.09
CA SER A 35 4.37 -58.53 -13.30
C SER A 35 3.68 -58.12 -12.01
N HIS A 36 3.96 -58.74 -10.89
CA HIS A 36 3.47 -58.33 -9.57
C HIS A 36 4.14 -57.03 -9.08
N ILE A 37 5.45 -56.91 -9.27
CA ILE A 37 6.20 -55.69 -8.94
C ILE A 37 5.70 -54.50 -9.80
N GLU A 38 5.54 -54.69 -11.11
CA GLU A 38 5.03 -53.65 -12.00
C GLU A 38 3.60 -53.15 -11.67
N ARG A 39 2.85 -53.91 -10.84
CA ARG A 39 1.52 -53.57 -10.31
C ARG A 39 1.55 -53.11 -8.88
N ASP A 40 2.73 -52.89 -8.30
CA ASP A 40 2.95 -52.56 -6.90
C ASP A 40 2.31 -53.57 -5.88
N LYS A 41 2.21 -54.84 -6.29
CA LYS A 41 1.60 -55.91 -5.49
C LYS A 41 2.59 -56.76 -4.70
N SER A 42 3.87 -56.51 -4.83
CA SER A 42 4.94 -57.18 -4.10
C SER A 42 6.05 -56.26 -3.69
N HIS A 43 6.62 -56.49 -2.50
CA HIS A 43 7.80 -55.77 -2.05
C HIS A 43 9.03 -56.32 -2.77
N THR A 44 9.97 -55.45 -3.10
CA THR A 44 11.24 -55.76 -3.68
C THR A 44 12.33 -55.68 -2.61
N SER A 45 13.18 -56.70 -2.51
CA SER A 45 14.39 -56.63 -1.67
C SER A 45 15.39 -55.69 -2.27
N GLN A 46 16.35 -55.20 -1.47
CA GLN A 46 17.41 -54.30 -1.95
C GLN A 46 18.23 -54.96 -3.05
N GLU A 47 18.61 -56.21 -2.90
CA GLU A 47 19.36 -56.99 -3.91
C GLU A 47 18.61 -57.07 -5.25
N LEU A 48 17.27 -57.23 -5.18
CA LEU A 48 16.44 -57.24 -6.38
C LEU A 48 16.30 -55.87 -7.01
N LEU A 49 16.26 -54.81 -6.23
CA LEU A 49 16.27 -53.42 -6.75
C LEU A 49 17.56 -53.10 -7.45
N GLU A 50 18.72 -53.52 -6.88
CA GLU A 50 20.04 -53.35 -7.51
C GLU A 50 20.12 -54.10 -8.84
N TYR A 51 19.58 -55.34 -8.88
CA TYR A 51 19.51 -56.13 -10.10
C TYR A 51 18.64 -55.44 -11.17
N LEU A 52 17.43 -54.98 -10.79
CA LEU A 52 16.51 -54.30 -11.72
C LEU A 52 17.09 -52.98 -12.20
N ALA A 53 17.72 -52.21 -11.33
CA ALA A 53 18.38 -50.96 -11.64
C ALA A 53 19.49 -51.18 -12.69
N TYR A 54 20.34 -52.22 -12.51
CA TYR A 54 21.37 -52.59 -13.46
C TYR A 54 20.78 -52.99 -14.83
N GLN A 55 19.76 -53.84 -14.86
CA GLN A 55 19.09 -54.31 -16.08
C GLN A 55 18.43 -53.15 -16.84
N LEU A 56 17.84 -52.21 -16.11
CA LEU A 56 17.15 -51.05 -16.65
C LEU A 56 18.05 -49.86 -16.91
N ASP A 57 19.37 -49.95 -16.54
CA ASP A 57 20.39 -48.91 -16.73
C ASP A 57 19.98 -47.58 -16.05
N VAL A 58 19.55 -47.70 -14.81
CA VAL A 58 19.19 -46.56 -13.95
C VAL A 58 19.82 -46.74 -12.57
N SER A 59 19.86 -45.66 -11.77
CA SER A 59 20.30 -45.72 -10.39
C SER A 59 19.22 -46.38 -9.50
N VAL A 60 19.67 -47.06 -8.43
CA VAL A 60 18.73 -47.56 -7.40
C VAL A 60 17.93 -46.44 -6.78
N ASP A 61 18.56 -45.29 -6.55
CA ASP A 61 17.91 -44.09 -6.00
C ASP A 61 16.75 -43.61 -6.89
N TYR A 62 16.90 -43.67 -8.21
CA TYR A 62 15.80 -43.34 -9.13
C TYR A 62 14.61 -44.29 -8.96
N LEU A 63 14.83 -45.59 -8.75
CA LEU A 63 13.78 -46.55 -8.51
C LEU A 63 13.12 -46.35 -7.14
N LEU A 64 13.91 -46.05 -6.11
CA LEU A 64 13.43 -45.82 -4.74
C LEU A 64 12.71 -44.48 -4.52
N GLU A 65 12.88 -43.56 -5.44
CA GLU A 65 12.22 -42.24 -5.35
C GLU A 65 10.69 -42.37 -5.31
N THR A 66 10.10 -42.04 -4.19
CA THR A 66 8.65 -42.12 -3.96
C THR A 66 7.85 -41.10 -4.81
N LYS A 67 6.54 -41.30 -4.95
CA LYS A 67 5.66 -40.34 -5.61
C LYS A 67 5.73 -38.97 -4.94
N GLU A 68 5.82 -38.94 -3.62
CA GLU A 68 5.97 -37.71 -2.83
C GLU A 68 7.27 -36.97 -3.15
N MET A 69 8.41 -37.70 -3.19
CA MET A 69 9.71 -37.12 -3.56
C MET A 69 9.71 -36.55 -4.98
N GLN A 70 9.11 -37.26 -5.95
CA GLN A 70 8.98 -36.80 -7.33
C GLN A 70 8.09 -35.55 -7.41
N SER A 71 6.97 -35.57 -6.69
CA SER A 71 6.04 -34.42 -6.62
C SER A 71 6.73 -33.21 -6.03
N LYS A 72 7.50 -33.40 -4.94
CA LYS A 72 8.26 -32.31 -4.33
C LYS A 72 9.27 -31.70 -5.29
N LYS A 73 10.09 -32.52 -5.97
CA LYS A 73 11.05 -32.04 -6.97
C LYS A 73 10.39 -31.30 -8.14
N LEU A 74 9.24 -31.81 -8.61
CA LEU A 74 8.49 -31.17 -9.70
C LEU A 74 7.93 -29.82 -9.23
N THR A 75 7.28 -29.79 -8.07
CA THR A 75 6.69 -28.58 -7.52
C THR A 75 7.76 -27.54 -7.17
N ASP A 76 8.93 -27.92 -6.62
CA ASP A 76 10.05 -27.02 -6.39
C ASP A 76 10.52 -26.33 -7.67
N ASN A 77 10.65 -27.06 -8.77
CA ASN A 77 11.03 -26.51 -10.06
C ASN A 77 9.97 -25.54 -10.62
N LEU A 78 8.70 -25.89 -10.51
CA LEU A 78 7.60 -25.03 -10.99
C LEU A 78 7.48 -23.75 -10.15
N ILE A 79 7.71 -23.85 -8.84
CA ILE A 79 7.75 -22.68 -7.94
C ILE A 79 8.88 -21.73 -8.36
N LEU A 80 10.10 -22.25 -8.57
CA LEU A 80 11.24 -21.46 -9.01
C LEU A 80 10.96 -20.75 -10.35
N GLN A 81 10.34 -21.45 -11.30
CA GLN A 81 9.91 -20.84 -12.57
C GLN A 81 8.87 -19.74 -12.36
N SER A 82 7.91 -19.96 -11.45
CA SER A 82 6.90 -18.96 -11.11
C SER A 82 7.50 -17.71 -10.47
N GLU A 83 8.51 -17.86 -9.61
CA GLU A 83 9.25 -16.73 -9.04
C GLU A 83 9.96 -15.90 -10.13
N ILE A 84 10.54 -16.56 -11.12
CA ILE A 84 11.14 -15.88 -12.28
C ILE A 84 10.07 -15.12 -13.08
N LEU A 85 8.92 -15.73 -13.34
CA LEU A 85 7.80 -15.08 -14.04
C LEU A 85 7.29 -13.85 -13.27
N ILE A 86 7.20 -13.95 -11.95
CA ILE A 86 6.81 -12.81 -11.07
C ILE A 86 7.81 -11.67 -11.17
N LYS A 87 9.12 -11.98 -11.22
CA LYS A 87 10.19 -10.98 -11.39
C LYS A 87 10.14 -10.35 -12.80
N CYS A 88 9.79 -11.12 -13.83
CA CYS A 88 9.58 -10.64 -15.19
C CYS A 88 8.23 -9.93 -15.39
N ASN A 89 7.40 -9.82 -14.34
CA ASN A 89 6.06 -9.25 -14.37
C ASN A 89 5.04 -9.98 -15.28
N ASP A 90 5.29 -11.25 -15.61
CA ASP A 90 4.34 -12.14 -16.31
C ASP A 90 3.42 -12.82 -15.26
N LEU A 91 2.56 -12.00 -14.66
CA LEU A 91 1.79 -12.39 -13.48
C LEU A 91 0.68 -13.41 -13.79
N GLU A 92 0.15 -13.43 -15.01
CA GLU A 92 -0.91 -14.38 -15.39
C GLU A 92 -0.35 -15.81 -15.51
N LYS A 93 0.77 -15.97 -16.22
CA LYS A 93 1.41 -17.28 -16.33
C LYS A 93 1.92 -17.79 -14.99
N ALA A 94 2.44 -16.90 -14.16
CA ALA A 94 2.87 -17.28 -12.81
C ALA A 94 1.69 -17.80 -11.97
N GLU A 95 0.55 -17.13 -12.01
CA GLU A 95 -0.67 -17.52 -11.30
C GLU A 95 -1.19 -18.88 -11.77
N ASP A 96 -1.27 -19.10 -13.10
CA ASP A 96 -1.71 -20.37 -13.65
C ASP A 96 -0.79 -21.52 -13.24
N GLN A 97 0.53 -21.29 -13.29
CA GLN A 97 1.53 -22.29 -12.89
C GLN A 97 1.48 -22.60 -11.40
N LEU A 98 1.33 -21.61 -10.52
CA LEU A 98 1.15 -21.84 -9.08
C LEU A 98 -0.14 -22.59 -8.76
N ASN A 99 -1.22 -22.34 -9.49
CA ASN A 99 -2.47 -23.08 -9.35
C ASN A 99 -2.31 -24.56 -9.78
N GLU A 100 -1.48 -24.85 -10.79
CA GLU A 100 -1.09 -26.22 -11.14
C GLU A 100 -0.29 -26.88 -10.01
N VAL A 101 0.68 -26.16 -9.44
CA VAL A 101 1.46 -26.66 -8.30
C VAL A 101 0.57 -27.00 -7.12
N ILE A 102 -0.41 -26.15 -6.79
CA ILE A 102 -1.36 -26.39 -5.70
C ILE A 102 -2.11 -27.73 -5.91
N LYS A 103 -2.57 -28.01 -7.14
CA LYS A 103 -3.24 -29.28 -7.45
C LYS A 103 -2.33 -30.49 -7.21
N ILE A 104 -1.07 -30.40 -7.64
CA ILE A 104 -0.08 -31.46 -7.40
C ILE A 104 0.17 -31.64 -5.90
N CYS A 105 0.26 -30.55 -5.15
CA CYS A 105 0.44 -30.57 -3.69
C CYS A 105 -0.74 -31.24 -2.98
N ASP A 106 -1.97 -30.96 -3.40
CA ASP A 106 -3.19 -31.58 -2.86
C ASP A 106 -3.24 -33.10 -3.16
N GLU A 107 -2.90 -33.50 -4.40
CA GLU A 107 -2.93 -34.89 -4.84
C GLU A 107 -1.87 -35.77 -4.13
N HIS A 108 -0.71 -35.18 -3.80
CA HIS A 108 0.45 -35.90 -3.27
C HIS A 108 0.86 -35.52 -1.84
N ASN A 109 0.05 -34.68 -1.17
CA ASN A 109 0.24 -34.25 0.21
C ASN A 109 1.57 -33.51 0.47
N VAL A 110 2.04 -32.68 -0.49
CA VAL A 110 3.27 -31.88 -0.39
C VAL A 110 2.95 -30.54 0.30
N LEU A 111 2.77 -30.57 1.62
CA LEU A 111 2.25 -29.42 2.39
C LEU A 111 3.20 -28.20 2.42
N ASP A 112 4.51 -28.43 2.40
CA ASP A 112 5.51 -27.34 2.44
C ASP A 112 5.34 -26.38 1.25
N ASN A 113 5.25 -26.93 0.05
CA ASN A 113 5.14 -26.18 -1.18
C ASN A 113 3.78 -25.47 -1.32
N TYR A 114 2.74 -26.00 -0.68
CA TYR A 114 1.43 -25.35 -0.62
C TYR A 114 1.48 -23.98 0.07
N GLY A 115 2.23 -23.88 1.17
CA GLY A 115 2.45 -22.62 1.88
C GLY A 115 3.17 -21.59 1.00
N ILE A 116 4.24 -22.01 0.31
CA ILE A 116 5.01 -21.15 -0.59
C ILE A 116 4.16 -20.66 -1.77
N CYS A 117 3.36 -21.55 -2.38
CA CYS A 117 2.47 -21.17 -3.47
C CYS A 117 1.45 -20.09 -3.06
N ASN A 118 0.81 -20.26 -1.90
CA ASN A 118 -0.13 -19.27 -1.40
C ASN A 118 0.56 -17.93 -1.06
N PHE A 119 1.79 -17.96 -0.56
CA PHE A 119 2.58 -16.74 -0.33
C PHE A 119 2.83 -15.99 -1.65
N LEU A 120 3.31 -16.68 -2.68
CA LEU A 120 3.56 -16.11 -4.01
C LEU A 120 2.28 -15.62 -4.70
N LEU A 121 1.15 -16.32 -4.52
CA LEU A 121 -0.16 -15.83 -4.98
C LEU A 121 -0.57 -14.54 -4.24
N GLY A 122 -0.23 -14.41 -2.96
CA GLY A 122 -0.36 -13.18 -2.22
C GLY A 122 0.42 -12.03 -2.85
N ASP A 123 1.69 -12.27 -3.22
CA ASP A 123 2.54 -11.29 -3.90
C ASP A 123 1.99 -10.89 -5.28
N ILE A 124 1.49 -11.86 -6.06
CA ILE A 124 0.83 -11.61 -7.36
C ILE A 124 -0.41 -10.73 -7.18
N ASN A 125 -1.29 -11.09 -6.23
CA ASN A 125 -2.51 -10.34 -5.96
C ASN A 125 -2.20 -8.92 -5.48
N LEU A 126 -1.16 -8.76 -4.66
CA LEU A 126 -0.68 -7.44 -4.21
C LEU A 126 -0.22 -6.59 -5.40
N LYS A 127 0.55 -7.15 -6.33
CA LYS A 127 0.98 -6.46 -7.55
C LYS A 127 -0.19 -6.10 -8.48
N LYS A 128 -1.24 -6.91 -8.49
CA LYS A 128 -2.49 -6.66 -9.22
C LYS A 128 -3.44 -5.68 -8.48
N ASN A 129 -3.05 -5.15 -7.31
CA ASN A 129 -3.86 -4.32 -6.40
C ASN A 129 -5.16 -5.01 -5.92
N LYS A 130 -5.19 -6.33 -5.90
CA LYS A 130 -6.28 -7.14 -5.34
C LYS A 130 -6.00 -7.41 -3.86
N TYR A 131 -6.24 -6.37 -3.03
CA TYR A 131 -5.80 -6.39 -1.63
C TYR A 131 -6.47 -7.47 -0.79
N SER A 132 -7.78 -7.66 -0.93
CA SER A 132 -8.53 -8.67 -0.18
C SER A 132 -8.06 -10.10 -0.51
N GLU A 133 -7.85 -10.40 -1.81
CA GLU A 133 -7.34 -11.70 -2.26
C GLU A 133 -5.90 -11.92 -1.82
N ALA A 134 -5.09 -10.86 -1.79
CA ALA A 134 -3.72 -10.94 -1.29
C ALA A 134 -3.68 -11.32 0.20
N VAL A 135 -4.49 -10.66 1.04
CA VAL A 135 -4.60 -10.99 2.48
C VAL A 135 -5.04 -12.44 2.66
N MET A 136 -6.10 -12.89 1.96
CA MET A 136 -6.56 -14.28 2.03
C MET A 136 -5.48 -15.29 1.63
N SER A 137 -4.66 -14.95 0.65
CA SER A 137 -3.57 -15.82 0.21
C SER A 137 -2.45 -15.89 1.26
N TYR A 138 -2.06 -14.76 1.87
CA TYR A 138 -1.10 -14.75 2.97
C TYR A 138 -1.62 -15.46 4.23
N GLU A 139 -2.92 -15.38 4.56
CA GLU A 139 -3.53 -16.11 5.67
C GLU A 139 -3.46 -17.63 5.45
N LYS A 140 -3.73 -18.10 4.22
CA LYS A 140 -3.54 -19.51 3.86
C LYS A 140 -2.09 -19.94 3.99
N ALA A 141 -1.15 -19.12 3.47
CA ALA A 141 0.28 -19.39 3.59
C ALA A 141 0.72 -19.48 5.07
N LEU A 142 0.25 -18.54 5.88
CA LEU A 142 0.53 -18.45 7.32
C LEU A 142 0.16 -19.73 8.06
N TYR A 143 -0.99 -20.35 7.75
CA TYR A 143 -1.41 -21.62 8.35
C TYR A 143 -0.34 -22.71 8.19
N TYR A 144 0.22 -22.87 6.99
CA TYR A 144 1.25 -23.86 6.68
C TYR A 144 2.60 -23.52 7.30
N PHE A 145 3.00 -22.26 7.26
CA PHE A 145 4.26 -21.81 7.85
C PHE A 145 4.26 -21.93 9.38
N ILE A 146 3.13 -21.71 10.04
CA ILE A 146 2.98 -21.97 11.48
C ILE A 146 3.14 -23.47 11.77
N LYS A 147 2.51 -24.33 10.98
CA LYS A 147 2.61 -25.80 11.14
C LYS A 147 4.05 -26.29 11.00
N ASN A 148 4.82 -25.68 10.10
CA ASN A 148 6.22 -26.02 9.83
C ASN A 148 7.21 -25.25 10.73
N ASN A 149 6.71 -24.37 11.60
CA ASN A 149 7.52 -23.49 12.45
C ASN A 149 8.53 -22.62 11.66
N ASP A 150 8.16 -22.21 10.43
CA ASP A 150 8.95 -21.32 9.60
C ASP A 150 8.70 -19.85 10.03
N LYS A 151 9.46 -19.42 11.01
CA LYS A 151 9.29 -18.10 11.64
C LYS A 151 9.56 -16.96 10.68
N GLU A 152 10.50 -17.12 9.73
CA GLU A 152 10.86 -16.08 8.75
C GLU A 152 9.68 -15.84 7.80
N LYS A 153 9.11 -16.89 7.24
CA LYS A 153 7.93 -16.78 6.37
C LYS A 153 6.68 -16.30 7.10
N ILE A 154 6.51 -16.67 8.37
CA ILE A 154 5.45 -16.14 9.22
C ILE A 154 5.62 -14.62 9.40
N PHE A 155 6.85 -14.14 9.66
CA PHE A 155 7.17 -12.72 9.75
C PHE A 155 6.83 -11.99 8.45
N GLU A 156 7.27 -12.50 7.30
CA GLU A 156 6.98 -11.93 5.98
C GLU A 156 5.47 -11.82 5.71
N CYS A 157 4.68 -12.84 6.07
CA CYS A 157 3.22 -12.81 5.92
C CYS A 157 2.61 -11.64 6.72
N TYR A 158 2.95 -11.53 8.01
CA TYR A 158 2.42 -10.44 8.85
C TYR A 158 2.88 -9.07 8.35
N LEU A 159 4.13 -8.93 7.93
CA LEU A 159 4.66 -7.68 7.38
C LEU A 159 3.90 -7.26 6.11
N ASN A 160 3.64 -8.20 5.20
CA ASN A 160 2.94 -7.91 3.94
C ASN A 160 1.45 -7.60 4.17
N MET A 161 0.77 -8.32 5.05
CA MET A 161 -0.61 -7.99 5.45
C MET A 161 -0.69 -6.60 6.11
N GLY A 162 0.27 -6.26 6.97
CA GLY A 162 0.36 -4.93 7.55
C GLY A 162 0.55 -3.83 6.50
N LYS A 163 1.40 -4.05 5.50
CA LYS A 163 1.60 -3.12 4.37
C LYS A 163 0.31 -2.93 3.55
N ILE A 164 -0.46 -3.99 3.34
CA ILE A 164 -1.75 -3.91 2.64
C ILE A 164 -2.72 -3.05 3.44
N TYR A 165 -2.91 -3.34 4.72
CA TYR A 165 -3.81 -2.55 5.58
C TYR A 165 -3.41 -1.07 5.68
N MET A 166 -2.10 -0.76 5.62
CA MET A 166 -1.64 0.64 5.51
C MET A 166 -2.10 1.30 4.20
N LYS A 167 -2.03 0.58 3.07
CA LYS A 167 -2.48 1.11 1.76
C LYS A 167 -3.98 1.35 1.72
N GLU A 168 -4.75 0.52 2.42
CA GLU A 168 -6.21 0.66 2.56
C GLU A 168 -6.61 1.62 3.70
N GLU A 169 -5.64 2.33 4.29
CA GLU A 169 -5.84 3.28 5.40
C GLU A 169 -6.45 2.65 6.66
N PHE A 170 -6.46 1.32 6.75
CA PHE A 170 -6.92 0.59 7.92
C PHE A 170 -5.79 0.46 8.96
N TYR A 171 -5.35 1.60 9.49
CA TYR A 171 -4.16 1.71 10.34
C TYR A 171 -4.21 0.87 11.62
N LYS A 172 -5.40 0.68 12.23
CA LYS A 172 -5.55 -0.21 13.40
C LYS A 172 -5.26 -1.66 13.07
N GLY A 173 -5.73 -2.13 11.91
CA GLY A 173 -5.43 -3.47 11.39
C GLY A 173 -3.94 -3.63 11.05
N ALA A 174 -3.34 -2.62 10.42
CA ALA A 174 -1.91 -2.61 10.12
C ALA A 174 -1.06 -2.74 11.39
N ILE A 175 -1.35 -1.96 12.43
CA ILE A 175 -0.66 -2.04 13.73
C ILE A 175 -0.74 -3.44 14.33
N LEU A 176 -1.89 -4.10 14.25
CA LEU A 176 -2.05 -5.47 14.77
C LEU A 176 -1.09 -6.43 14.06
N GLN A 177 -1.03 -6.40 12.74
CA GLN A 177 -0.15 -7.26 11.96
C GLN A 177 1.33 -6.96 12.24
N PHE A 178 1.70 -5.69 12.29
CA PHE A 178 3.07 -5.29 12.60
C PHE A 178 3.50 -5.68 14.01
N ASN A 179 2.61 -5.65 15.01
CA ASN A 179 2.92 -6.13 16.36
C ASN A 179 3.20 -7.64 16.39
N PHE A 180 2.48 -8.44 15.59
CA PHE A 180 2.82 -9.87 15.42
C PHE A 180 4.19 -10.03 14.76
N ALA A 181 4.48 -9.23 13.72
CA ALA A 181 5.79 -9.23 13.08
C ALA A 181 6.91 -8.83 14.07
N GLU A 182 6.72 -7.77 14.89
CA GLU A 182 7.67 -7.34 15.92
C GLU A 182 7.94 -8.45 16.92
N THR A 183 6.88 -9.14 17.39
CA THR A 183 7.01 -10.24 18.34
C THR A 183 7.87 -11.38 17.79
N LEU A 184 7.74 -11.69 16.51
CA LEU A 184 8.54 -12.70 15.84
C LEU A 184 9.97 -12.25 15.60
N LEU A 185 10.16 -11.02 15.14
CA LEU A 185 11.47 -10.44 14.89
C LEU A 185 12.37 -10.53 16.13
N ASN A 186 11.82 -10.22 17.30
CA ASN A 186 12.52 -10.34 18.58
C ASN A 186 12.86 -11.80 18.96
N LYS A 187 12.10 -12.81 18.44
CA LYS A 187 12.33 -14.24 18.71
C LYS A 187 13.29 -14.92 17.73
N ILE A 188 13.41 -14.37 16.53
CA ILE A 188 14.25 -14.97 15.45
C ILE A 188 15.71 -14.54 15.60
N GLN A 189 15.98 -13.46 16.40
CA GLN A 189 17.31 -12.86 16.53
C GLN A 189 17.92 -12.48 15.19
N ILE A 190 17.11 -11.84 14.34
CA ILE A 190 17.62 -11.28 13.09
C ILE A 190 18.48 -10.06 13.46
N ASP A 191 19.77 -10.13 13.19
CA ASP A 191 20.72 -9.03 13.43
C ASP A 191 20.65 -7.94 12.35
N ASP A 192 19.65 -7.99 11.48
CA ASP A 192 19.42 -6.97 10.45
C ASP A 192 18.67 -5.77 11.04
N LEU A 193 19.45 -4.77 11.38
CA LEU A 193 18.94 -3.52 11.97
C LEU A 193 18.01 -2.75 11.03
N ASP A 194 18.17 -2.89 9.71
CA ASP A 194 17.36 -2.17 8.73
C ASP A 194 15.92 -2.70 8.70
N ILE A 195 15.74 -4.02 8.92
CA ILE A 195 14.41 -4.63 9.07
C ILE A 195 13.68 -4.07 10.30
N HIS A 196 14.39 -3.92 11.42
CA HIS A 196 13.82 -3.33 12.65
C HIS A 196 13.38 -1.88 12.44
N LYS A 197 14.22 -1.07 11.78
CA LYS A 197 13.90 0.33 11.48
C LYS A 197 12.70 0.45 10.55
N ASP A 198 12.64 -0.33 9.45
CA ASP A 198 11.50 -0.32 8.52
C ASP A 198 10.21 -0.66 9.26
N LEU A 199 10.21 -1.70 10.10
CA LEU A 199 9.04 -2.11 10.87
C LEU A 199 8.60 -1.02 11.87
N TYR A 200 9.54 -0.46 12.64
CA TYR A 200 9.23 0.59 13.61
C TYR A 200 8.76 1.88 12.94
N SER A 201 9.31 2.23 11.79
CA SER A 201 8.87 3.38 11.00
C SER A 201 7.41 3.22 10.56
N ARG A 202 7.02 2.04 10.10
CA ARG A 202 5.63 1.73 9.71
C ARG A 202 4.67 1.77 10.88
N ILE A 203 5.06 1.19 12.02
CA ILE A 203 4.26 1.22 13.25
C ILE A 203 4.08 2.66 13.73
N SER A 204 5.16 3.44 13.76
CA SER A 204 5.14 4.84 14.13
C SER A 204 4.21 5.66 13.24
N TYR A 205 4.33 5.50 11.92
CA TYR A 205 3.46 6.14 10.94
C TYR A 205 1.97 5.81 11.18
N CYS A 206 1.65 4.53 11.40
CA CYS A 206 0.28 4.12 11.69
C CYS A 206 -0.25 4.75 12.98
N TYR A 207 0.58 4.87 14.03
CA TYR A 207 0.18 5.54 15.26
C TYR A 207 -0.06 7.04 15.07
N ILE A 208 0.72 7.74 14.23
CA ILE A 208 0.45 9.14 13.84
C ILE A 208 -0.93 9.25 13.20
N LYS A 209 -1.27 8.34 12.26
CA LYS A 209 -2.54 8.37 11.52
C LYS A 209 -3.78 8.13 12.38
N ILE A 210 -3.62 7.52 13.55
CA ILE A 210 -4.72 7.31 14.53
C ILE A 210 -4.60 8.21 15.77
N ASP A 211 -3.85 9.31 15.67
CA ASP A 211 -3.62 10.33 16.70
C ASP A 211 -3.07 9.80 18.03
N LYS A 212 -2.35 8.66 18.00
CA LYS A 212 -1.65 8.11 19.18
C LYS A 212 -0.18 8.51 19.20
N ASN A 213 0.05 9.81 19.30
CA ASN A 213 1.36 10.44 19.14
C ASN A 213 2.42 9.97 20.17
N GLU A 214 2.04 9.67 21.40
CA GLU A 214 2.97 9.14 22.42
C GLU A 214 3.52 7.75 22.03
N LYS A 215 2.64 6.87 21.50
CA LYS A 215 3.07 5.55 21.02
C LYS A 215 3.94 5.66 19.77
N SER A 216 3.61 6.59 18.88
CA SER A 216 4.46 6.89 17.74
C SER A 216 5.85 7.32 18.18
N LEU A 217 5.94 8.26 19.14
CA LEU A 217 7.22 8.75 19.67
C LEU A 217 8.06 7.61 20.30
N TYR A 218 7.41 6.67 20.98
CA TYR A 218 8.11 5.49 21.51
C TYR A 218 8.82 4.69 20.41
N TYR A 219 8.15 4.44 19.27
CA TYR A 219 8.78 3.73 18.16
C TYR A 219 9.83 4.56 17.41
N ILE A 220 9.65 5.87 17.32
CA ILE A 220 10.67 6.78 16.76
C ILE A 220 11.95 6.72 17.62
N ASN A 221 11.83 6.74 18.94
CA ASN A 221 12.97 6.62 19.83
C ASN A 221 13.69 5.26 19.67
N LYS A 222 12.93 4.17 19.49
CA LYS A 222 13.52 2.85 19.15
C LYS A 222 14.35 2.88 17.87
N ILE A 223 13.92 3.61 16.83
CA ILE A 223 14.70 3.77 15.60
C ILE A 223 16.02 4.49 15.87
N GLU A 224 16.00 5.52 16.73
CA GLU A 224 17.21 6.28 17.07
C GLU A 224 18.21 5.51 17.93
N GLU A 225 17.73 4.60 18.78
CA GLU A 225 18.58 3.70 19.58
C GLU A 225 19.30 2.66 18.71
N ILE A 226 18.80 2.38 17.52
CA ILE A 226 19.47 1.50 16.57
C ILE A 226 20.60 2.30 15.92
N ASP A 227 21.84 2.04 16.37
CA ASP A 227 23.03 2.71 15.84
C ASP A 227 23.17 2.48 14.32
N THR A 228 23.13 3.58 13.57
CA THR A 228 22.93 3.54 12.13
C THR A 228 24.20 3.91 11.40
N LYS A 229 24.64 3.05 10.52
CA LYS A 229 25.49 3.47 9.39
C LYS A 229 24.68 4.50 8.61
N ASN A 230 25.19 5.75 8.53
CA ASN A 230 24.57 6.89 7.90
C ASN A 230 24.00 6.57 6.50
N ASN A 231 22.74 6.18 6.45
CA ASN A 231 21.95 6.19 5.22
C ASN A 231 21.11 7.48 5.25
N GLN A 232 21.44 8.41 4.36
CA GLN A 232 20.82 9.74 4.30
C GLN A 232 19.29 9.67 4.10
N GLU A 233 18.82 8.65 3.38
CA GLU A 233 17.38 8.44 3.14
C GLU A 233 16.65 7.98 4.42
N GLU A 234 17.27 7.10 5.21
CA GLU A 234 16.71 6.66 6.49
C GLU A 234 16.67 7.78 7.53
N GLU A 235 17.72 8.60 7.57
CA GLU A 235 17.77 9.79 8.41
C GLU A 235 16.62 10.75 8.06
N LEU A 236 16.39 11.01 6.78
CA LEU A 236 15.27 11.82 6.29
C LEU A 236 13.93 11.28 6.75
N ASN A 237 13.69 9.97 6.60
CA ASN A 237 12.45 9.33 7.02
C ASN A 237 12.21 9.48 8.53
N THR A 238 13.23 9.28 9.35
CA THR A 238 13.14 9.42 10.79
C THR A 238 12.85 10.86 11.20
N LEU A 239 13.54 11.84 10.60
CA LEU A 239 13.29 13.27 10.82
C LEU A 239 11.86 13.67 10.39
N MET A 240 11.36 13.13 9.28
CA MET A 240 9.98 13.37 8.81
C MET A 240 8.94 12.81 9.80
N LEU A 241 9.14 11.61 10.33
CA LEU A 241 8.26 11.02 11.34
C LEU A 241 8.22 11.87 12.60
N LYS A 242 9.39 12.36 13.08
CA LYS A 242 9.47 13.25 14.24
C LYS A 242 8.77 14.58 14.00
N ALA A 243 9.06 15.21 12.88
CA ALA A 243 8.47 16.50 12.54
C ALA A 243 6.94 16.41 12.49
N ASN A 244 6.39 15.38 11.83
CA ASN A 244 4.94 15.16 11.73
C ASN A 244 4.31 14.81 13.08
N ASN A 245 4.97 13.99 13.90
CA ASN A 245 4.49 13.66 15.25
C ASN A 245 4.38 14.91 16.12
N LEU A 246 5.43 15.75 16.15
CA LEU A 246 5.45 17.00 16.91
C LEU A 246 4.39 17.99 16.39
N LEU A 247 4.16 18.02 15.07
CA LEU A 247 3.10 18.84 14.46
C LEU A 247 1.72 18.43 15.00
N ASN A 248 1.42 17.13 14.99
CA ASN A 248 0.15 16.59 15.50
C ASN A 248 -0.03 16.83 17.01
N MET A 249 1.07 16.89 17.77
CA MET A 249 1.05 17.26 19.18
C MET A 249 0.92 18.77 19.43
N GLY A 250 0.82 19.59 18.41
CA GLY A 250 0.77 21.05 18.52
C GLY A 250 2.11 21.70 18.92
N GLN A 251 3.22 20.94 18.92
CA GLN A 251 4.56 21.44 19.24
C GLN A 251 5.22 22.09 18.02
N PHE A 252 4.61 23.17 17.52
CA PHE A 252 4.93 23.79 16.24
C PHE A 252 6.41 24.23 16.12
N GLU A 253 6.97 24.85 17.16
CA GLU A 253 8.36 25.31 17.11
C GLU A 253 9.35 24.16 16.95
N ARG A 254 9.18 23.07 17.71
CA ARG A 254 10.04 21.90 17.60
C ARG A 254 9.87 21.16 16.27
N SER A 255 8.64 21.03 15.80
CA SER A 255 8.35 20.45 14.48
C SER A 255 9.07 21.22 13.38
N LYS A 256 8.99 22.55 13.41
CA LYS A 256 9.67 23.46 12.46
C LYS A 256 11.19 23.26 12.42
N GLU A 257 11.83 23.06 13.57
CA GLU A 257 13.28 22.80 13.63
C GLU A 257 13.66 21.51 12.88
N TYR A 258 12.88 20.44 13.02
CA TYR A 258 13.10 19.20 12.29
C TYR A 258 12.88 19.39 10.78
N PHE A 259 11.83 20.09 10.34
CA PHE A 259 11.64 20.38 8.93
C PHE A 259 12.78 21.22 8.33
N LYS A 260 13.37 22.15 9.09
CA LYS A 260 14.56 22.87 8.63
C LYS A 260 15.77 21.94 8.43
N LYS A 261 16.03 21.02 9.33
CA LYS A 261 17.09 20.01 9.15
C LYS A 261 16.86 19.15 7.91
N ILE A 262 15.62 18.74 7.65
CA ILE A 262 15.25 18.00 6.44
C ILE A 262 15.57 18.79 5.19
N LEU A 263 15.26 20.12 5.18
CA LEU A 263 15.56 21.01 4.04
C LEU A 263 17.07 21.20 3.80
N GLU A 264 17.91 21.04 4.82
CA GLU A 264 19.38 21.11 4.68
C GLU A 264 19.93 19.84 4.01
N ILE A 265 19.28 18.68 4.24
CA ILE A 265 19.70 17.38 3.71
C ILE A 265 19.20 17.16 2.27
N LEU A 266 18.00 17.66 1.94
CA LEU A 266 17.38 17.44 0.64
C LEU A 266 18.14 18.13 -0.51
N ASP A 267 18.46 17.36 -1.54
CA ASP A 267 18.98 17.88 -2.81
C ASP A 267 17.86 18.61 -3.57
N LYS A 268 17.99 19.94 -3.62
CA LYS A 268 16.97 20.86 -4.15
C LYS A 268 16.64 20.63 -5.63
N ASP A 269 17.56 20.09 -6.39
CA ASP A 269 17.39 19.90 -7.83
C ASP A 269 16.71 18.57 -8.18
N LYS A 270 16.83 17.56 -7.31
CA LYS A 270 16.29 16.21 -7.54
C LYS A 270 14.92 15.98 -6.94
N ASN A 271 14.58 16.65 -5.82
CA ASN A 271 13.43 16.35 -4.98
C ASN A 271 12.36 17.45 -4.98
N LYS A 272 12.02 18.04 -6.14
CA LYS A 272 11.06 19.16 -6.24
C LYS A 272 9.71 18.89 -5.59
N THR A 273 9.19 17.67 -5.71
CA THR A 273 7.88 17.30 -5.16
C THR A 273 7.93 17.19 -3.64
N GLU A 274 8.95 16.52 -3.10
CA GLU A 274 9.17 16.40 -1.65
C GLU A 274 9.43 17.77 -1.03
N LEU A 275 10.27 18.58 -1.65
CA LEU A 275 10.55 19.94 -1.23
C LEU A 275 9.27 20.80 -1.17
N SER A 276 8.40 20.67 -2.16
CA SER A 276 7.11 21.37 -2.21
C SER A 276 6.18 20.92 -1.08
N SER A 277 6.14 19.60 -0.81
CA SER A 277 5.36 19.04 0.31
C SER A 277 5.83 19.60 1.65
N ILE A 278 7.15 19.64 1.88
CA ILE A 278 7.73 20.16 3.12
C ILE A 278 7.46 21.65 3.28
N TYR A 279 7.65 22.45 2.23
CA TYR A 279 7.35 23.88 2.28
C TYR A 279 5.87 24.15 2.58
N LEU A 280 4.94 23.38 2.00
CA LEU A 280 3.52 23.50 2.33
C LEU A 280 3.25 23.16 3.80
N THR A 281 3.89 22.12 4.32
CA THR A 281 3.75 21.75 5.74
C THR A 281 4.30 22.84 6.65
N ILE A 282 5.45 23.41 6.33
CA ILE A 282 6.01 24.55 7.08
C ILE A 282 5.09 25.78 6.98
N SER A 283 4.52 26.05 5.81
CA SER A 283 3.52 27.11 5.65
C SER A 283 2.31 26.93 6.56
N GLU A 284 1.80 25.71 6.67
CA GLU A 284 0.68 25.35 7.55
C GLU A 284 1.05 25.51 9.03
N ILE A 285 2.27 25.12 9.43
CA ILE A 285 2.77 25.37 10.79
C ILE A 285 2.74 26.87 11.10
N TYR A 286 3.26 27.71 10.20
CA TYR A 286 3.25 29.16 10.40
C TYR A 286 1.83 29.75 10.39
N LYS A 287 0.91 29.16 9.61
CA LYS A 287 -0.51 29.54 9.65
C LYS A 287 -1.12 29.29 11.03
N ASN A 288 -0.86 28.12 11.63
CA ASN A 288 -1.31 27.79 12.97
C ASN A 288 -0.67 28.67 14.05
N MET A 289 0.52 29.21 13.81
CA MET A 289 1.20 30.18 14.66
C MET A 289 0.75 31.63 14.43
N GLY A 290 -0.11 31.89 13.45
CA GLY A 290 -0.58 33.24 13.09
C GLY A 290 0.46 34.10 12.34
N ASN A 291 1.56 33.52 11.83
CA ASN A 291 2.61 34.25 11.14
C ASN A 291 2.39 34.28 9.63
N LEU A 292 1.57 35.24 9.19
CA LEU A 292 1.13 35.38 7.80
C LEU A 292 2.28 35.67 6.82
N ASP A 293 3.31 36.41 7.24
CA ASP A 293 4.46 36.72 6.36
C ASP A 293 5.20 35.45 5.97
N LYS A 294 5.38 34.53 6.93
CA LYS A 294 6.03 33.23 6.67
C LYS A 294 5.13 32.29 5.86
N VAL A 295 3.82 32.32 6.08
CA VAL A 295 2.87 31.59 5.23
C VAL A 295 3.05 32.01 3.78
N LEU A 296 3.09 33.32 3.51
CA LEU A 296 3.28 33.86 2.16
C LEU A 296 4.63 33.42 1.58
N GLU A 297 5.71 33.57 2.35
CA GLU A 297 7.07 33.21 1.90
C GLU A 297 7.13 31.74 1.44
N TYR A 298 6.69 30.79 2.28
CA TYR A 298 6.80 29.37 1.97
C TYR A 298 5.81 28.94 0.87
N SER A 299 4.60 29.48 0.85
CA SER A 299 3.64 29.23 -0.23
C SER A 299 4.17 29.77 -1.58
N GLN A 300 4.81 30.94 -1.59
CA GLN A 300 5.42 31.50 -2.80
C GLN A 300 6.57 30.62 -3.32
N ARG A 301 7.41 30.08 -2.44
CA ARG A 301 8.49 29.12 -2.82
C ARG A 301 7.90 27.89 -3.54
N VAL A 302 6.80 27.33 -3.04
CA VAL A 302 6.14 26.20 -3.71
C VAL A 302 5.59 26.62 -5.07
N TYR A 303 4.91 27.78 -5.14
CA TYR A 303 4.39 28.29 -6.39
C TYR A 303 5.49 28.44 -7.44
N ASP A 304 6.65 29.01 -7.06
CA ASP A 304 7.77 29.21 -7.98
C ASP A 304 8.37 27.90 -8.51
N ILE A 305 8.38 26.84 -7.68
CA ILE A 305 8.84 25.53 -8.07
C ILE A 305 7.83 24.83 -9.00
N LYS A 306 6.53 25.01 -8.74
CA LYS A 306 5.43 24.21 -9.32
C LYS A 306 4.56 24.93 -10.34
N LYS A 307 4.75 26.22 -10.59
CA LYS A 307 3.90 27.03 -11.48
C LYS A 307 3.76 26.50 -12.91
N ASN A 308 4.70 25.66 -13.37
CA ASN A 308 4.65 25.06 -14.70
C ASN A 308 4.06 23.65 -14.70
N ASP A 309 3.97 23.00 -13.53
CA ASP A 309 3.52 21.61 -13.41
C ASP A 309 1.99 21.52 -13.37
N ASP A 310 1.30 22.62 -12.99
CA ASP A 310 -0.18 22.74 -12.91
C ASP A 310 -0.81 21.58 -12.08
N ASP A 311 -0.11 21.22 -11.00
CA ASP A 311 -0.44 20.10 -10.12
C ASP A 311 -1.15 20.54 -8.82
N GLU A 312 -1.46 19.60 -7.94
CA GLU A 312 -2.09 19.87 -6.65
C GLU A 312 -1.24 20.74 -5.73
N TYR A 313 0.10 20.61 -5.77
CA TYR A 313 1.01 21.42 -4.96
C TYR A 313 0.96 22.87 -5.35
N MET A 314 0.94 23.15 -6.65
CA MET A 314 0.76 24.52 -7.17
C MET A 314 -0.57 25.11 -6.67
N MET A 315 -1.67 24.35 -6.77
CA MET A 315 -2.99 24.83 -6.36
C MET A 315 -3.05 25.10 -4.85
N ARG A 316 -2.51 24.19 -4.03
CA ARG A 316 -2.44 24.40 -2.56
C ARG A 316 -1.61 25.62 -2.20
N SER A 317 -0.52 25.88 -2.91
CA SER A 317 0.30 27.07 -2.71
C SER A 317 -0.46 28.36 -3.05
N LEU A 318 -1.20 28.36 -4.16
CA LEU A 318 -2.06 29.49 -4.54
C LEU A 318 -3.13 29.77 -3.48
N PHE A 319 -3.74 28.75 -2.90
CA PHE A 319 -4.70 28.96 -1.79
C PHE A 319 -4.04 29.60 -0.58
N GLY A 320 -2.85 29.15 -0.18
CA GLY A 320 -2.10 29.77 0.92
C GLY A 320 -1.76 31.24 0.65
N ILE A 321 -1.36 31.56 -0.58
CA ILE A 321 -1.09 32.95 -1.00
C ILE A 321 -2.37 33.80 -0.98
N ILE A 322 -3.46 33.29 -1.56
CA ILE A 322 -4.75 34.01 -1.62
C ILE A 322 -5.27 34.29 -0.20
N GLU A 323 -5.31 33.25 0.66
CA GLU A 323 -5.80 33.39 2.04
C GLU A 323 -4.98 34.40 2.83
N THR A 324 -3.65 34.43 2.62
CA THR A 324 -2.78 35.39 3.28
C THR A 324 -3.04 36.83 2.82
N TYR A 325 -3.22 37.06 1.53
CA TYR A 325 -3.56 38.39 1.04
C TYR A 325 -4.95 38.86 1.49
N ILE A 326 -5.93 37.94 1.56
CA ILE A 326 -7.25 38.24 2.11
C ILE A 326 -7.15 38.63 3.59
N ALA A 327 -6.37 37.87 4.38
CA ALA A 327 -6.19 38.15 5.81
C ALA A 327 -5.45 39.51 6.05
N ASN A 328 -4.59 39.91 5.13
CA ASN A 328 -3.89 41.23 5.15
C ASN A 328 -4.70 42.35 4.49
N TYR A 329 -5.94 42.11 4.07
CA TYR A 329 -6.82 43.03 3.39
C TYR A 329 -6.28 43.55 2.03
N ASP A 330 -5.30 42.87 1.44
CA ASP A 330 -4.79 43.15 0.09
C ASP A 330 -5.60 42.41 -0.97
N TYR A 331 -6.78 42.91 -1.23
CA TYR A 331 -7.72 42.27 -2.16
C TYR A 331 -7.29 42.30 -3.61
N ASP A 332 -6.45 43.28 -4.01
CA ASP A 332 -5.96 43.40 -5.39
C ASP A 332 -5.00 42.24 -5.69
N MET A 333 -4.06 41.96 -4.80
CA MET A 333 -3.19 40.81 -4.91
C MET A 333 -3.95 39.48 -4.77
N ALA A 334 -4.90 39.39 -3.85
CA ALA A 334 -5.74 38.19 -3.72
C ALA A 334 -6.51 37.92 -5.03
N LYS A 335 -7.14 38.94 -5.64
CA LYS A 335 -7.86 38.80 -6.92
C LYS A 335 -6.91 38.41 -8.08
N LYS A 336 -5.65 38.88 -8.09
CA LYS A 336 -4.65 38.47 -9.08
C LYS A 336 -4.37 36.96 -9.00
N TYR A 337 -4.11 36.43 -7.80
CA TYR A 337 -3.84 35.01 -7.63
C TYR A 337 -5.10 34.14 -7.79
N CYS A 338 -6.28 34.62 -7.41
CA CYS A 338 -7.55 33.98 -7.71
C CYS A 338 -7.76 33.80 -9.23
N LYS A 339 -7.40 34.75 -10.07
CA LYS A 339 -7.48 34.62 -11.54
C LYS A 339 -6.59 33.48 -12.05
N ILE A 340 -5.37 33.36 -11.54
CA ILE A 340 -4.44 32.27 -11.91
C ILE A 340 -5.01 30.93 -11.50
N ALA A 341 -5.46 30.81 -10.24
CA ALA A 341 -6.03 29.58 -9.70
C ALA A 341 -7.32 29.18 -10.44
N LEU A 342 -8.17 30.13 -10.80
CA LEU A 342 -9.40 29.87 -11.54
C LEU A 342 -9.12 29.37 -12.96
N ALA A 343 -8.16 29.97 -13.66
CA ALA A 343 -7.76 29.53 -15.00
C ALA A 343 -7.25 28.07 -14.99
N SER A 344 -6.38 27.73 -13.99
CA SER A 344 -5.90 26.36 -13.80
C SER A 344 -7.05 25.39 -13.47
N SER A 345 -7.96 25.78 -12.56
CA SER A 345 -9.10 24.93 -12.16
C SER A 345 -10.04 24.63 -13.33
N ILE A 346 -10.33 25.61 -14.17
CA ILE A 346 -11.15 25.43 -15.38
C ILE A 346 -10.46 24.52 -16.39
N LYS A 347 -9.16 24.74 -16.65
CA LYS A 347 -8.35 23.92 -17.56
C LYS A 347 -8.34 22.47 -17.13
N ASN A 348 -8.19 22.20 -15.82
CA ASN A 348 -8.13 20.87 -15.24
C ASN A 348 -9.51 20.28 -14.90
N LYS A 349 -10.60 21.00 -15.19
CA LYS A 349 -11.99 20.61 -14.90
C LYS A 349 -12.21 20.29 -13.41
N ASN A 350 -11.46 20.94 -12.52
CA ASN A 350 -11.60 20.73 -11.07
C ASN A 350 -12.67 21.65 -10.48
N LYS A 351 -13.90 21.18 -10.48
CA LYS A 351 -15.07 21.91 -9.99
C LYS A 351 -14.98 22.32 -8.51
N LEU A 352 -14.34 21.51 -7.68
CA LEU A 352 -14.18 21.82 -6.26
C LEU A 352 -13.23 23.02 -6.04
N ASN A 353 -12.13 23.08 -6.79
CA ASN A 353 -11.22 24.22 -6.74
C ASN A 353 -11.89 25.48 -7.33
N GLU A 354 -12.64 25.33 -8.44
CA GLU A 354 -13.43 26.43 -9.03
C GLU A 354 -14.39 27.05 -8.01
N TYR A 355 -15.16 26.19 -7.29
CA TYR A 355 -16.02 26.61 -6.19
C TYR A 355 -15.25 27.37 -5.10
N LYS A 356 -14.12 26.82 -4.59
CA LYS A 356 -13.34 27.47 -3.52
C LYS A 356 -12.90 28.87 -3.92
N ILE A 357 -12.46 29.06 -5.15
CA ILE A 357 -12.00 30.36 -5.64
C ILE A 357 -13.15 31.36 -5.78
N LEU A 358 -14.29 30.92 -6.30
CA LEU A 358 -15.49 31.76 -6.37
C LEU A 358 -15.99 32.13 -4.97
N LYS A 359 -15.82 31.27 -3.99
CA LYS A 359 -16.13 31.57 -2.59
C LYS A 359 -15.22 32.66 -2.04
N TYR A 360 -13.89 32.65 -2.35
CA TYR A 360 -12.99 33.73 -1.97
C TYR A 360 -13.43 35.08 -2.60
N TYR A 361 -13.85 35.09 -3.87
CA TYR A 361 -14.41 36.31 -4.47
C TYR A 361 -15.64 36.83 -3.70
N SER A 362 -16.57 35.93 -3.36
CA SER A 362 -17.74 36.31 -2.58
C SER A 362 -17.35 36.90 -1.22
N ASP A 363 -16.40 36.25 -0.51
CA ASP A 363 -15.98 36.68 0.82
C ASP A 363 -15.29 38.05 0.79
N MET A 364 -14.42 38.29 -0.21
CA MET A 364 -13.78 39.59 -0.40
C MET A 364 -14.81 40.68 -0.65
N HIS A 365 -15.79 40.47 -1.53
CA HIS A 365 -16.85 41.43 -1.83
C HIS A 365 -17.78 41.67 -0.64
N LYS A 366 -18.06 40.63 0.17
CA LYS A 366 -18.82 40.74 1.43
C LYS A 366 -18.13 41.70 2.41
N VAL A 367 -16.81 41.58 2.60
CA VAL A 367 -16.05 42.43 3.50
C VAL A 367 -15.96 43.87 2.96
N GLN A 368 -15.95 44.05 1.64
CA GLN A 368 -15.99 45.37 0.98
C GLN A 368 -17.41 45.98 0.96
N GLN A 369 -18.40 45.34 1.59
CA GLN A 369 -19.83 45.76 1.60
C GLN A 369 -20.48 45.81 0.20
N GLU A 370 -19.90 45.10 -0.76
CA GLU A 370 -20.44 44.95 -2.12
C GLU A 370 -21.38 43.73 -2.20
N ASN A 371 -22.44 43.73 -1.36
CA ASN A 371 -23.30 42.56 -1.14
C ASN A 371 -23.94 42.03 -2.44
N ALA A 372 -24.28 42.89 -3.41
CA ALA A 372 -24.88 42.47 -4.67
C ALA A 372 -23.89 41.57 -5.48
N ILE A 373 -22.62 41.93 -5.51
CA ILE A 373 -21.58 41.16 -6.21
C ILE A 373 -21.26 39.88 -5.45
N ALA A 374 -21.18 39.93 -4.12
CA ALA A 374 -20.99 38.75 -3.28
C ALA A 374 -22.10 37.68 -3.49
N ILE A 375 -23.35 38.13 -3.59
CA ILE A 375 -24.52 37.25 -3.88
C ILE A 375 -24.39 36.59 -5.25
N GLU A 376 -23.94 37.33 -6.28
CA GLU A 376 -23.70 36.75 -7.63
C GLU A 376 -22.68 35.61 -7.60
N TYR A 377 -21.57 35.80 -6.88
CA TYR A 377 -20.57 34.74 -6.72
C TYR A 377 -21.11 33.55 -5.93
N LEU A 378 -21.92 33.74 -4.88
CA LEU A 378 -22.53 32.63 -4.16
C LEU A 378 -23.51 31.84 -5.03
N HIS A 379 -24.26 32.47 -5.91
CA HIS A 379 -25.09 31.74 -6.86
C HIS A 379 -24.28 30.88 -7.82
N LYS A 380 -23.12 31.39 -8.31
CA LYS A 380 -22.19 30.57 -9.10
C LYS A 380 -21.66 29.36 -8.29
N CYS A 381 -21.33 29.55 -7.01
CA CYS A 381 -20.94 28.46 -6.10
C CYS A 381 -22.05 27.43 -5.95
N ILE A 382 -23.30 27.84 -5.74
CA ILE A 382 -24.46 26.96 -5.61
C ILE A 382 -24.65 26.09 -6.85
N ASN A 383 -24.52 26.69 -8.05
CA ASN A 383 -24.64 25.93 -9.28
C ASN A 383 -23.60 24.81 -9.36
N ILE A 384 -22.32 25.12 -9.06
CA ILE A 384 -21.23 24.13 -9.10
C ILE A 384 -21.46 23.03 -8.04
N ILE A 385 -21.81 23.39 -6.81
CA ILE A 385 -21.98 22.43 -5.72
C ILE A 385 -23.24 21.58 -5.91
N SER A 386 -24.27 22.12 -6.56
CA SER A 386 -25.46 21.35 -6.95
C SER A 386 -25.10 20.23 -7.95
N GLU A 387 -24.21 20.50 -8.92
CA GLU A 387 -23.70 19.49 -9.85
C GLU A 387 -22.87 18.41 -9.14
N LEU A 388 -22.08 18.78 -8.11
CA LEU A 388 -21.28 17.87 -7.29
C LEU A 388 -22.11 17.10 -6.26
N ASN A 389 -23.37 17.48 -6.05
CA ASN A 389 -24.32 16.88 -5.09
C ASN A 389 -23.82 16.87 -3.63
N ASP A 390 -22.99 17.84 -3.24
CA ASP A 390 -22.55 18.02 -1.85
C ASP A 390 -23.58 18.82 -1.05
N LYS A 391 -24.48 18.09 -0.40
CA LYS A 391 -25.61 18.67 0.35
C LYS A 391 -25.17 19.52 1.55
N LYS A 392 -24.02 19.20 2.17
CA LYS A 392 -23.52 19.95 3.33
C LYS A 392 -23.02 21.33 2.90
N ILE A 393 -22.13 21.38 1.91
CA ILE A 393 -21.62 22.64 1.38
C ILE A 393 -22.77 23.49 0.80
N LEU A 394 -23.76 22.84 0.17
CA LEU A 394 -24.92 23.53 -0.36
C LEU A 394 -25.78 24.18 0.74
N ALA A 395 -25.95 23.52 1.88
CA ALA A 395 -26.62 24.09 3.05
C ALA A 395 -25.88 25.33 3.58
N ASP A 396 -24.51 25.23 3.71
CA ASP A 396 -23.66 26.35 4.12
C ASP A 396 -23.85 27.57 3.19
N LEU A 397 -23.89 27.34 1.87
CA LEU A 397 -24.04 28.39 0.87
C LEU A 397 -25.44 29.09 0.99
N TYR A 398 -26.49 28.34 1.27
CA TYR A 398 -27.82 28.93 1.51
C TYR A 398 -27.85 29.77 2.80
N ILE A 399 -27.19 29.35 3.87
CA ILE A 399 -27.04 30.16 5.08
C ILE A 399 -26.28 31.47 4.78
N ASN A 400 -25.14 31.37 4.06
CA ASN A 400 -24.38 32.56 3.67
C ASN A 400 -25.19 33.53 2.79
N LEU A 401 -26.04 33.01 1.90
CA LEU A 401 -27.00 33.88 1.14
C LEU A 401 -27.99 34.55 2.05
N GLY A 402 -28.55 33.82 3.01
CA GLY A 402 -29.46 34.41 4.01
C GLY A 402 -28.81 35.59 4.74
N GLU A 403 -27.55 35.43 5.19
CA GLU A 403 -26.78 36.51 5.81
C GLU A 403 -26.65 37.74 4.90
N LEU A 404 -26.31 37.57 3.62
CA LEU A 404 -26.13 38.67 2.69
C LEU A 404 -27.47 39.37 2.36
N TYR A 405 -28.59 38.67 2.42
CA TYR A 405 -29.89 39.26 2.19
C TYR A 405 -30.48 39.95 3.43
N SER A 406 -29.90 39.81 4.64
CA SER A 406 -30.40 40.35 5.89
C SER A 406 -30.70 41.87 5.84
N GLU A 407 -29.84 42.63 5.11
CA GLU A 407 -29.95 44.09 4.94
C GLU A 407 -30.67 44.48 3.63
N ILE A 408 -30.93 43.52 2.72
CA ILE A 408 -31.47 43.80 1.38
C ILE A 408 -32.95 43.40 1.29
N SER A 409 -33.32 42.21 1.78
CA SER A 409 -34.69 41.67 1.68
C SER A 409 -34.95 40.63 2.77
N LYS A 410 -35.80 41.00 3.70
CA LYS A 410 -36.22 40.13 4.81
C LYS A 410 -36.88 38.84 4.34
N GLU A 411 -37.58 38.89 3.23
CA GLU A 411 -38.27 37.74 2.63
C GLU A 411 -37.23 36.73 2.11
N LYS A 412 -36.24 37.19 1.34
CA LYS A 412 -35.19 36.33 0.81
C LYS A 412 -34.25 35.81 1.89
N GLU A 413 -33.96 36.61 2.91
CA GLU A 413 -33.21 36.16 4.08
C GLU A 413 -33.87 34.94 4.69
N LEU A 414 -35.18 35.01 5.01
CA LEU A 414 -35.91 33.91 5.60
C LEU A 414 -35.98 32.70 4.68
N GLU A 415 -36.22 32.91 3.38
CA GLU A 415 -36.25 31.82 2.38
C GLU A 415 -34.93 31.03 2.36
N TYR A 416 -33.80 31.70 2.29
CA TYR A 416 -32.52 31.05 2.19
C TYR A 416 -32.09 30.38 3.50
N TYR A 417 -32.35 30.97 4.66
CA TYR A 417 -32.16 30.32 5.94
C TYR A 417 -33.00 29.06 6.08
N GLN A 418 -34.27 29.10 5.68
CA GLN A 418 -35.14 27.91 5.72
C GLN A 418 -34.61 26.79 4.81
N LYS A 419 -34.10 27.13 3.62
CA LYS A 419 -33.50 26.15 2.71
C LYS A 419 -32.26 25.49 3.36
N GLY A 420 -31.33 26.26 3.90
CA GLY A 420 -30.15 25.76 4.56
C GLY A 420 -30.44 24.87 5.76
N VAL A 421 -31.30 25.35 6.68
CA VAL A 421 -31.72 24.60 7.88
C VAL A 421 -32.41 23.29 7.51
N ARG A 422 -33.32 23.31 6.50
CA ARG A 422 -34.00 22.11 6.03
C ARG A 422 -33.01 21.06 5.49
N MET A 423 -31.95 21.51 4.79
CA MET A 423 -30.90 20.59 4.30
C MET A 423 -30.11 20.00 5.44
N TYR A 424 -29.75 20.78 6.46
CA TYR A 424 -29.06 20.26 7.64
C TYR A 424 -29.88 19.24 8.42
N LYS A 425 -31.22 19.48 8.57
CA LYS A 425 -32.13 18.49 9.18
C LYS A 425 -32.15 17.18 8.39
N ASN A 426 -32.14 17.24 7.05
CA ASN A 426 -32.13 16.05 6.22
C ASN A 426 -30.79 15.28 6.24
N LEU A 427 -29.76 15.87 6.83
CA LEU A 427 -28.43 15.28 7.01
C LEU A 427 -28.17 14.82 8.46
N ASP A 428 -29.18 14.91 9.35
CA ASP A 428 -29.08 14.62 10.78
C ASP A 428 -27.95 15.39 11.49
N ILE A 429 -27.68 16.63 11.04
CA ILE A 429 -26.62 17.48 11.62
C ILE A 429 -27.21 18.38 12.72
N ILE A 430 -28.51 18.78 12.62
CA ILE A 430 -29.24 19.58 13.61
C ILE A 430 -30.68 19.05 13.79
#